data_3de508800b8be77d80c6e392374ae9d8
#
_entry.id   3de508800b8be77d80c6e392374ae9d8
#
_cell.length_a   1.000
_cell.length_b   1.000
_cell.length_c   1.000
_cell.angle_alpha   90.00
_cell.angle_beta   90.00
_cell.angle_gamma   90.00
#
_symmetry.space_group_name_H-M   'P 1'
#
loop_
_entity.id
_entity.type
_entity.pdbx_description
1 polymer ?
#
loop_
_entity_poly.entity_id
_entity_poly.type
_entity_poly.pdbx_seq_one_letter_code
_entity_poly.pdbx_strand_id
1 'polypeptide(L)'
;MPLCELALLKTGKSNDKNLTTAIDASIKHHELLAKSYKYDNHTDTLDYGGFFFWYNMRSRCEAIKHVADETHRAKFAEQQHALIMGIPEVDGCFVDSHELGRVYSTSMALICFELLDVSR
;
A
#
# COMPACT_ATOMS: atom_id res chain seq x y z
N MET A 1 0.37 12.06 0.47
CA MET A 1 0.51 10.67 -0.02
C MET A 1 1.85 10.10 0.44
N PRO A 2 1.92 8.91 1.05
CA PRO A 2 3.17 8.40 1.64
C PRO A 2 4.37 8.36 0.67
N LEU A 3 4.14 8.01 -0.60
CA LEU A 3 5.21 7.98 -1.59
C LEU A 3 5.81 9.37 -1.86
N CYS A 4 4.98 10.41 -1.94
CA CYS A 4 5.46 11.78 -2.15
C CYS A 4 6.29 12.25 -0.93
N GLU A 5 5.81 11.93 0.27
CA GLU A 5 6.51 12.29 1.50
C GLU A 5 7.84 11.55 1.66
N LEU A 6 7.88 10.26 1.26
CA LEU A 6 9.11 9.49 1.19
C LEU A 6 10.12 10.12 0.19
N ALA A 7 9.67 10.57 -0.97
CA ALA A 7 10.52 11.23 -1.95
C ALA A 7 11.10 12.54 -1.39
N LEU A 8 10.28 13.33 -0.69
CA LEU A 8 10.72 14.54 -0.01
C LEU A 8 11.73 14.23 1.11
N LEU A 9 11.50 13.19 1.89
CA LEU A 9 12.43 12.74 2.93
C LEU A 9 13.78 12.36 2.32
N LYS A 10 13.78 11.53 1.26
CA LYS A 10 15.02 11.10 0.58
C LYS A 10 15.80 12.26 -0.06
N THR A 11 15.15 13.35 -0.38
CA THR A 11 15.80 14.57 -0.92
C THR A 11 16.13 15.61 0.15
N GLY A 12 15.95 15.29 1.43
CA GLY A 12 16.23 16.20 2.54
C GLY A 12 15.24 17.36 2.69
N LYS A 13 14.08 17.27 2.02
CA LYS A 13 13.02 18.30 2.03
C LYS A 13 11.87 18.00 2.99
N SER A 14 11.95 16.89 3.71
CA SER A 14 10.98 16.48 4.72
C SER A 14 11.68 15.75 5.87
N ASN A 15 10.91 15.25 6.82
CA ASN A 15 11.38 14.56 8.01
C ASN A 15 10.52 13.33 8.34
N ASP A 16 10.99 12.49 9.27
CA ASP A 16 10.31 11.27 9.70
C ASP A 16 8.92 11.51 10.26
N LYS A 17 8.70 12.62 10.97
CA LYS A 17 7.38 12.98 11.50
C LYS A 17 6.34 13.19 10.38
N ASN A 18 6.72 13.85 9.31
CA ASN A 18 5.84 14.07 8.17
C ASN A 18 5.54 12.76 7.44
N LEU A 19 6.54 11.89 7.27
CA LEU A 19 6.38 10.56 6.69
C LEU A 19 5.41 9.72 7.54
N THR A 20 5.61 9.67 8.85
CA THR A 20 4.75 8.97 9.80
C THR A 20 3.30 9.48 9.74
N THR A 21 3.12 10.79 9.70
CA THR A 21 1.79 11.41 9.57
C THR A 21 1.11 11.05 8.25
N ALA A 22 1.85 11.02 7.15
CA ALA A 22 1.31 10.66 5.84
C ALA A 22 0.91 9.18 5.77
N ILE A 23 1.68 8.28 6.40
CA ILE A 23 1.35 6.86 6.50
C ILE A 23 0.09 6.66 7.35
N ASP A 24 0.03 7.26 8.54
CA ASP A 24 -1.13 7.17 9.44
C ASP A 24 -2.41 7.63 8.74
N ALA A 25 -2.38 8.79 8.09
CA ALA A 25 -3.51 9.30 7.32
C ALA A 25 -3.91 8.33 6.18
N SER A 26 -2.95 7.71 5.49
CA SER A 26 -3.26 6.78 4.40
C SER A 26 -3.85 5.45 4.88
N ILE A 27 -3.49 4.99 6.08
CA ILE A 27 -4.09 3.81 6.72
C ILE A 27 -5.50 4.17 7.22
N LYS A 28 -5.65 5.29 7.90
CA LYS A 28 -6.93 5.77 8.44
C LYS A 28 -8.01 5.95 7.36
N HIS A 29 -7.61 6.37 6.17
CA HIS A 29 -8.52 6.57 5.04
C HIS A 29 -8.42 5.47 3.98
N HIS A 30 -8.03 4.26 4.39
CA HIS A 30 -7.85 3.13 3.48
C HIS A 30 -9.12 2.78 2.69
N GLU A 31 -10.31 2.98 3.27
CA GLU A 31 -11.58 2.75 2.58
C GLU A 31 -11.76 3.59 1.30
N LEU A 32 -11.08 4.74 1.20
CA LEU A 32 -11.11 5.54 -0.03
C LEU A 32 -10.29 4.86 -1.14
N LEU A 33 -9.14 4.27 -0.78
CA LEU A 33 -8.34 3.48 -1.71
C LEU A 33 -9.05 2.16 -2.06
N ALA A 34 -9.70 1.52 -1.09
CA ALA A 34 -10.41 0.26 -1.29
C ALA A 34 -11.54 0.37 -2.33
N LYS A 35 -12.08 1.56 -2.56
CA LYS A 35 -13.06 1.81 -3.63
C LYS A 35 -12.50 1.57 -5.03
N SER A 36 -11.17 1.65 -5.23
CA SER A 36 -10.54 1.36 -6.51
C SER A 36 -10.21 -0.13 -6.70
N TYR A 37 -10.40 -0.95 -5.66
CA TYR A 37 -10.14 -2.38 -5.72
C TYR A 37 -11.19 -3.10 -6.58
N LYS A 38 -10.71 -3.96 -7.49
CA LYS A 38 -11.55 -4.69 -8.47
C LYS A 38 -12.31 -3.82 -9.47
N TYR A 39 -11.94 -2.55 -9.62
CA TYR A 39 -12.48 -1.74 -10.70
C TYR A 39 -11.78 -2.08 -12.02
N ASP A 40 -12.58 -2.35 -13.02
CA ASP A 40 -12.11 -2.40 -14.40
C ASP A 40 -11.90 -0.97 -14.91
N ASN A 41 -10.86 -0.81 -15.70
CA ASN A 41 -10.45 0.31 -16.51
C ASN A 41 -11.34 1.56 -16.55
N HIS A 42 -10.89 2.67 -16.03
CA HIS A 42 -11.30 4.05 -16.36
C HIS A 42 -12.80 4.28 -16.69
N THR A 43 -13.66 3.37 -16.24
CA THR A 43 -15.06 3.30 -16.65
C THR A 43 -16.03 3.90 -15.65
N ASP A 44 -15.53 4.36 -14.51
CA ASP A 44 -16.37 4.93 -13.45
C ASP A 44 -16.02 6.40 -13.16
N THR A 45 -16.85 7.03 -12.37
CA THR A 45 -16.75 8.43 -11.91
C THR A 45 -15.40 8.80 -11.27
N LEU A 46 -14.60 7.82 -10.87
CA LEU A 46 -13.26 8.02 -10.29
C LEU A 46 -12.13 8.08 -11.33
N ASP A 47 -12.39 7.70 -12.57
CA ASP A 47 -11.50 7.82 -13.72
C ASP A 47 -10.11 7.15 -13.56
N TYR A 48 -9.98 6.17 -12.66
CA TYR A 48 -8.77 5.37 -12.47
C TYR A 48 -9.09 3.89 -12.24
N GLY A 49 -8.24 3.02 -12.78
CA GLY A 49 -8.40 1.57 -12.74
C GLY A 49 -7.86 0.91 -11.48
N GLY A 50 -8.20 -0.37 -11.29
CA GLY A 50 -7.82 -1.18 -10.16
C GLY A 50 -6.30 -1.27 -9.91
N PHE A 51 -5.47 -1.18 -10.95
CA PHE A 51 -4.00 -1.22 -10.80
C PHE A 51 -3.46 -0.16 -9.83
N PHE A 52 -4.15 0.95 -9.60
CA PHE A 52 -3.79 1.95 -8.60
C PHE A 52 -3.91 1.45 -7.18
N PHE A 53 -4.81 0.50 -6.90
CA PHE A 53 -4.93 -0.09 -5.57
C PHE A 53 -3.61 -0.73 -5.13
N TRP A 54 -3.10 -1.70 -5.89
CA TRP A 54 -1.85 -2.39 -5.54
C TRP A 54 -0.63 -1.50 -5.65
N TYR A 55 -0.60 -0.56 -6.59
CA TYR A 55 0.45 0.45 -6.67
C TYR A 55 0.53 1.29 -5.38
N ASN A 56 -0.61 1.75 -4.86
CA ASN A 56 -0.66 2.49 -3.60
C ASN A 56 -0.32 1.62 -2.39
N MET A 57 -0.81 0.37 -2.35
CA MET A 57 -0.48 -0.58 -1.29
C MET A 57 1.03 -0.81 -1.20
N ARG A 58 1.68 -1.10 -2.32
CA ARG A 58 3.14 -1.28 -2.41
C ARG A 58 3.88 0.00 -2.01
N SER A 59 3.45 1.15 -2.49
CA SER A 59 4.08 2.44 -2.19
C SER A 59 4.00 2.79 -0.70
N ARG A 60 2.91 2.39 -0.04
CA ARG A 60 2.75 2.53 1.42
C ARG A 60 3.72 1.59 2.15
N CYS A 61 3.85 0.34 1.72
CA CYS A 61 4.81 -0.61 2.30
C CYS A 61 6.25 -0.08 2.20
N GLU A 62 6.62 0.47 1.03
CA GLU A 62 7.92 1.12 0.84
C GLU A 62 8.12 2.29 1.82
N ALA A 63 7.10 3.13 2.02
CA ALA A 63 7.17 4.24 2.96
C ALA A 63 7.33 3.75 4.42
N ILE A 64 6.59 2.72 4.82
CA ILE A 64 6.67 2.11 6.15
C ILE A 64 8.08 1.61 6.45
N LYS A 65 8.74 0.95 5.50
CA LYS A 65 10.12 0.46 5.62
C LYS A 65 11.12 1.57 5.99
N HIS A 66 10.84 2.81 5.61
CA HIS A 66 11.72 3.96 5.84
C HIS A 66 11.37 4.78 7.10
N VAL A 67 10.38 4.38 7.89
CA VAL A 67 10.10 5.01 9.19
C VAL A 67 11.26 4.73 10.15
N ALA A 68 11.84 5.78 10.73
CA ALA A 68 13.02 5.66 11.59
C ALA A 68 12.68 5.02 12.95
N ASP A 69 11.55 5.39 13.55
CA ASP A 69 11.10 4.83 14.83
C ASP A 69 10.59 3.39 14.66
N GLU A 70 11.25 2.44 15.32
CA GLU A 70 10.93 1.01 15.22
C GLU A 70 9.52 0.68 15.71
N THR A 71 9.03 1.34 16.75
CA THR A 71 7.71 1.09 17.33
C THR A 71 6.62 1.51 16.35
N HIS A 72 6.76 2.69 15.75
CA HIS A 72 5.84 3.15 14.71
C HIS A 72 5.92 2.28 13.46
N ARG A 73 7.13 1.92 13.03
CA ARG A 73 7.34 1.04 11.87
C ARG A 73 6.66 -0.31 12.05
N ALA A 74 6.86 -0.98 13.20
CA ALA A 74 6.24 -2.25 13.51
C ALA A 74 4.70 -2.16 13.55
N LYS A 75 4.16 -1.13 14.20
CA LYS A 75 2.71 -0.86 14.24
C LYS A 75 2.11 -0.71 12.84
N PHE A 76 2.73 0.10 11.99
CA PHE A 76 2.25 0.32 10.63
C PHE A 76 2.39 -0.93 9.76
N ALA A 77 3.47 -1.69 9.93
CA ALA A 77 3.66 -2.95 9.24
C ALA A 77 2.56 -3.96 9.60
N GLU A 78 2.22 -4.10 10.89
CA GLU A 78 1.13 -4.95 11.35
C GLU A 78 -0.22 -4.52 10.76
N GLN A 79 -0.54 -3.24 10.83
CA GLN A 79 -1.78 -2.70 10.27
C GLN A 79 -1.88 -2.93 8.76
N GLN A 80 -0.80 -2.65 8.03
CA GLN A 80 -0.75 -2.83 6.58
C GLN A 80 -0.84 -4.32 6.19
N HIS A 81 -0.16 -5.20 6.93
CA HIS A 81 -0.26 -6.64 6.77
C HIS A 81 -1.70 -7.14 6.96
N ALA A 82 -2.38 -6.68 8.02
CA ALA A 82 -3.78 -7.03 8.27
C ALA A 82 -4.71 -6.58 7.12
N LEU A 83 -4.49 -5.38 6.55
CA LEU A 83 -5.25 -4.90 5.40
C LEU A 83 -5.05 -5.80 4.16
N ILE A 84 -3.82 -6.26 3.91
CA ILE A 84 -3.52 -7.17 2.78
C ILE A 84 -4.16 -8.53 3.03
N MET A 85 -4.04 -9.09 4.22
CA MET A 85 -4.58 -10.40 4.58
C MET A 85 -6.11 -10.44 4.63
N GLY A 86 -6.77 -9.31 4.62
CA GLY A 86 -8.23 -9.21 4.57
C GLY A 86 -8.85 -9.40 3.19
N ILE A 87 -8.05 -9.48 2.11
CA ILE A 87 -8.56 -9.41 0.73
C ILE A 87 -8.16 -10.55 -0.22
N PRO A 88 -7.57 -11.68 0.21
CA PRO A 88 -7.29 -12.79 -0.70
C PRO A 88 -8.58 -13.44 -1.19
N GLU A 89 -8.52 -14.03 -2.38
CA GLU A 89 -9.57 -14.90 -2.90
C GLU A 89 -9.59 -16.24 -2.14
N VAL A 90 -10.62 -17.04 -2.36
CA VAL A 90 -10.81 -18.34 -1.69
C VAL A 90 -9.63 -19.30 -1.89
N ASP A 91 -8.93 -19.18 -3.01
CA ASP A 91 -7.73 -19.97 -3.34
C ASP A 91 -6.42 -19.38 -2.79
N GLY A 92 -6.49 -18.28 -2.01
CA GLY A 92 -5.35 -17.61 -1.44
C GLY A 92 -4.61 -16.65 -2.39
N CYS A 93 -5.00 -16.57 -3.66
CA CYS A 93 -4.48 -15.60 -4.61
C CYS A 93 -5.10 -14.22 -4.39
N PHE A 94 -4.48 -13.19 -4.98
CA PHE A 94 -5.02 -11.84 -5.03
C PHE A 94 -5.46 -11.50 -6.44
N VAL A 95 -6.58 -10.80 -6.57
CA VAL A 95 -7.12 -10.34 -7.86
C VAL A 95 -7.48 -8.86 -7.70
N ASP A 96 -7.08 -8.04 -8.65
CA ASP A 96 -7.47 -6.62 -8.68
C ASP A 96 -8.50 -6.37 -9.80
N SER A 97 -8.08 -6.53 -11.05
CA SER A 97 -8.97 -6.42 -12.20
C SER A 97 -8.84 -7.60 -13.14
N HIS A 98 -9.83 -7.81 -14.00
CA HIS A 98 -9.77 -8.85 -15.03
C HIS A 98 -8.61 -8.66 -16.00
N GLU A 99 -8.24 -7.41 -16.27
CA GLU A 99 -7.19 -7.08 -17.23
C GLU A 99 -5.78 -7.38 -16.69
N LEU A 100 -5.54 -7.10 -15.41
CA LEU A 100 -4.25 -7.33 -14.76
C LEU A 100 -4.12 -8.75 -14.22
N GLY A 101 -5.25 -9.39 -13.94
CA GLY A 101 -5.34 -10.76 -13.50
C GLY A 101 -4.64 -11.06 -12.17
N ARG A 102 -4.57 -12.36 -11.86
CA ARG A 102 -4.02 -12.87 -10.57
C ARG A 102 -2.51 -12.69 -10.45
N VAL A 103 -1.78 -12.78 -11.54
CA VAL A 103 -0.31 -12.73 -11.52
C VAL A 103 0.18 -11.37 -11.01
N TYR A 104 -0.36 -10.30 -11.55
CA TYR A 104 0.00 -8.94 -11.11
C TYR A 104 -0.30 -8.74 -9.63
N SER A 105 -1.54 -8.97 -9.22
CA SER A 105 -2.00 -8.67 -7.87
C SER A 105 -1.31 -9.54 -6.81
N THR A 106 -1.13 -10.84 -7.10
CA THR A 106 -0.42 -11.75 -6.20
C THR A 106 1.06 -11.36 -6.08
N SER A 107 1.71 -11.02 -7.20
CA SER A 107 3.10 -10.54 -7.17
C SER A 107 3.25 -9.26 -6.36
N MET A 108 2.32 -8.32 -6.49
CA MET A 108 2.32 -7.08 -5.72
C MET A 108 2.10 -7.34 -4.23
N ALA A 109 1.21 -8.27 -3.86
CA ALA A 109 1.01 -8.68 -2.47
C ALA A 109 2.29 -9.30 -1.87
N LEU A 110 2.97 -10.18 -2.59
CA LEU A 110 4.24 -10.79 -2.16
C LEU A 110 5.33 -9.73 -1.96
N ILE A 111 5.45 -8.77 -2.87
CA ILE A 111 6.37 -7.63 -2.72
C ILE A 111 6.02 -6.81 -1.46
N CYS A 112 4.72 -6.58 -1.20
CA CYS A 112 4.30 -5.89 0.02
C CYS A 112 4.74 -6.65 1.27
N PHE A 113 4.54 -7.97 1.33
CA PHE A 113 4.98 -8.77 2.48
C PHE A 113 6.49 -8.71 2.68
N GLU A 114 7.27 -8.78 1.61
CA GLU A 114 8.73 -8.66 1.71
C GLU A 114 9.16 -7.26 2.23
N LEU A 115 8.50 -6.20 1.79
CA LEU A 115 8.77 -4.84 2.27
C LEU A 115 8.40 -4.63 3.74
N LEU A 116 7.37 -5.34 4.23
CA LEU A 116 6.90 -5.27 5.61
C LEU A 116 7.65 -6.20 6.56
N ASP A 117 8.48 -7.11 6.04
CA ASP A 117 9.31 -7.99 6.89
C ASP A 117 10.38 -7.16 7.62
N VAL A 118 10.05 -6.76 8.84
CA VAL A 118 10.90 -5.92 9.71
C VAL A 118 12.04 -6.70 10.36
N SER A 119 12.13 -8.02 10.12
CA SER A 119 13.13 -8.91 10.73
C SER A 119 14.44 -8.99 9.94
N ARG A 120 14.54 -8.26 8.83
CA ARG A 120 15.74 -8.23 7.98
C ARG A 120 16.49 -6.91 8.05
#